data_b5700ecb4ef50310896ebc6a74230480
#
_entry.id   b5700ecb4ef50310896ebc6a74230480
#
_cell.length_a   1.000
_cell.length_b   1.000
_cell.length_c   1.000
_cell.angle_alpha   90.00
_cell.angle_beta   90.00
_cell.angle_gamma   90.00
#
_symmetry.space_group_name_H-M   'P 1'
#
loop_
_entity.id
_entity.type
_entity.pdbx_description
1 polymer ?
#
loop_
_entity_poly.entity_id
_entity_poly.type
_entity_poly.pdbx_seq_one_letter_code
_entity_poly.pdbx_strand_id
1 'polypeptide(L)'
;MPTTWNRSPEDFHKIYSANTDAFYRLGGYSLAKELDSFMTTCALQLWSRGSGITQKHVDLANEIYSRNQPRPTWMLWGLTSSVCDCEVFMPPVFYWNLAESDAKRGSQASRTFIRMFTNILLYLAAVDDDLSLAEAEYITECTDKLSAICDASGVGKAKEALNPLDFVTTAEPGFK
;
A
#
# COMPACT_ATOMS: atom_id res chain seq x y z
N MET A 1 -9.06 -6.34 22.40
CA MET A 1 -7.75 -6.95 22.12
C MET A 1 -7.35 -6.57 20.72
N PRO A 2 -6.16 -6.06 20.51
CA PRO A 2 -5.70 -5.82 19.15
C PRO A 2 -5.69 -7.16 18.41
N THR A 3 -6.37 -7.19 17.29
CA THR A 3 -6.33 -8.34 16.39
C THR A 3 -4.90 -8.42 15.90
N THR A 4 -4.17 -9.44 16.29
CA THR A 4 -2.83 -9.66 15.74
C THR A 4 -2.95 -9.98 14.27
N TRP A 5 -2.52 -9.05 13.46
CA TRP A 5 -2.40 -9.27 12.03
C TRP A 5 -1.15 -10.12 11.79
N ASN A 6 -1.36 -11.39 11.56
CA ASN A 6 -0.30 -12.37 11.49
C ASN A 6 -0.28 -13.02 10.11
N ARG A 7 0.25 -12.28 9.12
CA ARG A 7 0.47 -12.81 7.78
C ARG A 7 1.93 -13.13 7.59
N SER A 8 2.18 -14.29 7.00
CA SER A 8 3.53 -14.73 6.66
C SER A 8 4.10 -13.92 5.49
N PRO A 9 5.45 -13.87 5.34
CA PRO A 9 6.08 -13.30 4.15
C PRO A 9 5.58 -13.91 2.84
N GLU A 10 5.25 -15.21 2.84
CA GLU A 10 4.70 -15.91 1.68
C GLU A 10 3.32 -15.38 1.29
N ASP A 11 2.45 -15.08 2.26
CA ASP A 11 1.13 -14.49 2.01
C ASP A 11 1.26 -13.09 1.41
N PHE A 12 2.19 -12.30 1.93
CA PHE A 12 2.50 -10.98 1.37
C PHE A 12 2.96 -11.09 -0.09
N HIS A 13 3.91 -11.99 -0.39
CA HIS A 13 4.41 -12.17 -1.75
C HIS A 13 3.33 -12.65 -2.70
N LYS A 14 2.43 -13.54 -2.27
CA LYS A 14 1.27 -13.95 -3.07
C LYS A 14 0.36 -12.79 -3.43
N ILE A 15 0.02 -11.96 -2.45
CA ILE A 15 -0.85 -10.79 -2.65
C ILE A 15 -0.16 -9.78 -3.58
N TYR A 16 1.11 -9.50 -3.34
CA TYR A 16 1.86 -8.54 -4.14
C TYR A 16 2.02 -9.01 -5.60
N SER A 17 2.41 -10.26 -5.81
CA SER A 17 2.54 -10.86 -7.14
C SER A 17 1.21 -10.92 -7.87
N ALA A 18 0.13 -11.30 -7.20
CA ALA A 18 -1.21 -11.34 -7.81
C ALA A 18 -1.67 -9.94 -8.28
N ASN A 19 -1.35 -8.90 -7.53
CA ASN A 19 -1.61 -7.52 -7.93
C ASN A 19 -0.80 -7.13 -9.18
N THR A 20 0.49 -7.39 -9.15
CA THR A 20 1.38 -7.07 -10.27
C THR A 20 0.95 -7.81 -11.54
N ASP A 21 0.60 -9.09 -11.43
CA ASP A 21 0.11 -9.89 -12.56
C ASP A 21 -1.22 -9.37 -13.09
N ALA A 22 -2.13 -8.97 -12.21
CA ALA A 22 -3.42 -8.39 -12.62
C ALA A 22 -3.22 -7.09 -13.41
N PHE A 23 -2.34 -6.21 -12.94
CA PHE A 23 -2.02 -4.96 -13.62
C PHE A 23 -1.29 -5.19 -14.94
N TYR A 24 -0.39 -6.17 -14.98
CA TYR A 24 0.26 -6.57 -16.22
C TYR A 24 -0.75 -7.06 -17.28
N ARG A 25 -1.74 -7.84 -16.88
CA ARG A 25 -2.81 -8.29 -17.78
C ARG A 25 -3.71 -7.17 -18.26
N LEU A 26 -3.95 -6.15 -17.43
CA LEU A 26 -4.79 -5.01 -17.78
C LEU A 26 -4.11 -4.02 -18.72
N GLY A 27 -2.85 -3.71 -18.52
CA GLY A 27 -2.15 -2.63 -19.22
C GLY A 27 -0.70 -2.94 -19.60
N GLY A 28 -0.28 -4.19 -19.49
CA GLY A 28 1.06 -4.62 -19.84
C GLY A 28 2.12 -4.14 -18.85
N TYR A 29 3.36 -4.15 -19.30
CA TYR A 29 4.52 -3.78 -18.51
C TYR A 29 4.46 -2.33 -17.99
N SER A 30 3.93 -1.41 -18.78
CA SER A 30 3.83 0.00 -18.42
C SER A 30 2.96 0.20 -17.17
N LEU A 31 1.79 -0.42 -17.13
CA LEU A 31 0.87 -0.30 -15.99
C LEU A 31 1.40 -1.02 -14.76
N ALA A 32 2.01 -2.18 -14.92
CA ALA A 32 2.67 -2.88 -13.81
C ALA A 32 3.80 -2.04 -13.20
N LYS A 33 4.57 -1.33 -14.03
CA LYS A 33 5.61 -0.41 -13.57
C LYS A 33 5.05 0.82 -12.85
N GLU A 34 3.92 1.36 -13.31
CA GLU A 34 3.22 2.44 -12.59
C GLU A 34 2.74 1.99 -11.21
N LEU A 35 2.23 0.77 -11.09
CA LEU A 35 1.85 0.19 -9.81
C LEU A 35 3.06 0.07 -8.88
N ASP A 36 4.18 -0.44 -9.35
CA ASP A 36 5.40 -0.56 -8.55
C ASP A 36 5.91 0.81 -8.07
N SER A 37 5.89 1.82 -8.94
CA SER A 37 6.24 3.19 -8.58
C SER A 37 5.33 3.76 -7.51
N PHE A 38 4.04 3.56 -7.67
CA PHE A 38 3.04 3.99 -6.71
C PHE A 38 3.22 3.31 -5.35
N MET A 39 3.37 1.99 -5.33
CA MET A 39 3.56 1.21 -4.11
C MET A 39 4.84 1.61 -3.37
N THR A 40 5.92 1.89 -4.08
CA THR A 40 7.16 2.36 -3.47
C THR A 40 7.02 3.72 -2.83
N THR A 41 6.38 4.66 -3.52
CA THR A 41 6.10 5.98 -2.96
C THR A 41 5.29 5.87 -1.67
N CYS A 42 4.26 5.03 -1.66
CA CYS A 42 3.45 4.79 -0.48
C CYS A 42 4.25 4.16 0.66
N ALA A 43 5.12 3.19 0.37
CA ALA A 43 5.97 2.56 1.37
C ALA A 43 6.93 3.58 2.02
N LEU A 44 7.56 4.44 1.22
CA LEU A 44 8.46 5.49 1.71
C LEU A 44 7.72 6.52 2.56
N GLN A 45 6.56 6.97 2.13
CA GLN A 45 5.72 7.89 2.91
C GLN A 45 5.28 7.26 4.23
N LEU A 46 4.83 6.00 4.19
CA LEU A 46 4.42 5.24 5.36
C LEU A 46 5.54 5.14 6.40
N TRP A 47 6.72 4.69 5.98
CA TRP A 47 7.86 4.52 6.87
C TRP A 47 8.40 5.85 7.41
N SER A 48 8.28 6.92 6.65
CA SER A 48 8.65 8.27 7.09
C SER A 48 7.71 8.81 8.17
N ARG A 49 6.47 8.34 8.23
CA ARG A 49 5.51 8.70 9.29
C ARG A 49 5.77 7.97 10.61
N GLY A 50 6.44 6.83 10.55
CA GLY A 50 6.86 6.06 11.74
C GLY A 50 8.20 6.52 12.29
N SER A 51 9.03 5.54 12.69
CA SER A 51 10.37 5.78 13.24
C SER A 51 11.44 6.10 12.19
N GLY A 52 11.06 6.25 10.93
CA GLY A 52 11.95 6.40 9.80
C GLY A 52 12.34 5.05 9.17
N ILE A 53 13.19 5.13 8.14
CA ILE A 53 13.62 3.94 7.41
C ILE A 53 14.75 3.24 8.16
N THR A 54 14.53 2.00 8.55
CA THR A 54 15.50 1.14 9.26
C THR A 54 16.10 0.11 8.31
N GLN A 55 17.12 -0.63 8.79
CA GLN A 55 17.70 -1.74 8.02
C GLN A 55 16.67 -2.83 7.70
N LYS A 56 15.71 -3.09 8.58
CA LYS A 56 14.61 -4.04 8.32
C LYS A 56 13.75 -3.63 7.12
N HIS A 57 13.46 -2.34 6.98
CA HIS A 57 12.75 -1.81 5.81
C HIS A 57 13.54 -1.98 4.52
N VAL A 58 14.85 -1.71 4.56
CA VAL A 58 15.73 -1.91 3.40
C VAL A 58 15.83 -3.38 3.01
N ASP A 59 15.96 -4.27 3.99
CA ASP A 59 16.02 -5.72 3.76
C ASP A 59 14.73 -6.24 3.13
N LEU A 60 13.57 -5.79 3.62
CA LEU A 60 12.27 -6.13 3.03
C LEU A 60 12.15 -5.61 1.60
N ALA A 61 12.54 -4.36 1.36
CA ALA A 61 12.52 -3.79 0.02
C ALA A 61 13.40 -4.60 -0.95
N ASN A 62 14.60 -4.97 -0.54
CA ASN A 62 15.49 -5.80 -1.33
C ASN A 62 14.90 -7.20 -1.58
N GLU A 63 14.22 -7.78 -0.62
CA GLU A 63 13.55 -9.07 -0.78
C GLU A 63 12.39 -8.98 -1.79
N ILE A 64 11.53 -7.96 -1.69
CA ILE A 64 10.47 -7.71 -2.66
C ILE A 64 11.05 -7.58 -4.07
N TYR A 65 12.17 -6.88 -4.20
CA TYR A 65 12.85 -6.71 -5.47
C TYR A 65 13.42 -7.96 -6.06
N SER A 66 14.07 -8.77 -5.23
CA SER A 66 14.70 -10.00 -5.70
C SER A 66 13.68 -11.01 -6.24
N ARG A 67 12.45 -10.93 -5.77
CA ARG A 67 11.36 -11.82 -6.16
C ARG A 67 10.53 -11.32 -7.35
N ASN A 68 10.49 -10.00 -7.55
CA ASN A 68 9.70 -9.39 -8.62
C ASN A 68 10.62 -8.87 -9.72
N GLN A 69 10.48 -9.42 -10.91
CA GLN A 69 11.23 -9.01 -12.10
C GLN A 69 10.28 -8.30 -13.08
N PRO A 70 10.77 -7.29 -13.83
CA PRO A 70 12.09 -6.69 -13.81
C PRO A 70 12.31 -5.78 -12.61
N ARG A 71 13.57 -5.71 -12.16
CA ARG A 71 13.96 -4.86 -11.02
C ARG A 71 13.84 -3.39 -11.37
N PRO A 72 13.00 -2.62 -10.74
CA PRO A 72 13.06 -1.18 -10.88
C PRO A 72 14.22 -0.65 -10.03
N THR A 73 15.28 -0.18 -10.65
CA THR A 73 16.47 0.38 -9.98
C THR A 73 16.16 1.61 -9.11
N TRP A 74 15.07 2.28 -9.38
CA TRP A 74 14.67 3.50 -8.67
C TRP A 74 14.22 3.29 -7.21
N MET A 75 13.79 2.08 -6.80
CA MET A 75 13.45 1.80 -5.41
C MET A 75 14.68 1.87 -4.50
N LEU A 76 15.81 1.31 -4.94
CA LEU A 76 17.06 1.45 -4.22
C LEU A 76 17.45 2.92 -4.05
N TRP A 77 17.21 3.74 -5.05
CA TRP A 77 17.43 5.18 -5.01
C TRP A 77 16.50 5.87 -4.00
N GLY A 78 15.22 5.55 -4.00
CA GLY A 78 14.25 6.07 -3.04
C GLY A 78 14.60 5.74 -1.61
N LEU A 79 15.09 4.53 -1.35
CA LEU A 79 15.52 4.09 -0.01
C LEU A 79 16.83 4.73 0.44
N THR A 80 17.72 5.08 -0.47
CA THR A 80 19.00 5.69 -0.16
C THR A 80 18.95 7.21 -0.10
N SER A 81 18.05 7.83 -0.87
CA SER A 81 17.80 9.26 -0.77
C SER A 81 16.79 9.52 0.32
N SER A 82 17.10 9.73 1.53
CA SER A 82 16.20 10.02 2.66
C SER A 82 15.22 11.20 2.45
N VAL A 83 14.97 11.58 1.21
CA VAL A 83 14.15 12.70 0.81
C VAL A 83 12.88 12.18 0.16
N CYS A 84 11.92 11.80 0.98
CA CYS A 84 10.55 11.75 0.51
C CYS A 84 9.88 13.07 0.89
N ASP A 85 10.09 14.11 0.10
CA ASP A 85 9.41 15.41 0.24
C ASP A 85 7.89 15.31 -0.04
N CYS A 86 7.42 14.13 -0.42
CA CYS A 86 6.02 13.87 -0.67
C CYS A 86 5.29 13.54 0.64
N GLU A 87 4.92 14.56 1.38
CA GLU A 87 4.20 14.41 2.65
C GLU A 87 2.74 13.98 2.49
N VAL A 88 2.15 14.14 1.31
CA VAL A 88 0.75 13.91 1.07
C VAL A 88 0.55 12.79 0.05
N PHE A 89 -0.27 11.80 0.42
CA PHE A 89 -0.71 10.77 -0.50
C PHE A 89 -1.53 11.37 -1.66
N MET A 90 -1.14 11.03 -2.89
CA MET A 90 -1.84 11.42 -4.10
C MET A 90 -2.33 10.18 -4.84
N PRO A 91 -3.65 10.03 -5.05
CA PRO A 91 -4.18 8.93 -5.86
C PRO A 91 -3.60 8.96 -7.28
N PRO A 92 -3.10 7.82 -7.80
CA PRO A 92 -2.52 7.77 -9.14
C PRO A 92 -3.60 7.82 -10.22
N VAL A 93 -3.21 8.30 -11.40
CA VAL A 93 -4.13 8.43 -12.54
C VAL A 93 -4.77 7.09 -12.93
N PHE A 94 -4.00 5.99 -12.87
CA PHE A 94 -4.54 4.67 -13.20
C PHE A 94 -5.72 4.27 -12.29
N TYR A 95 -5.75 4.75 -11.06
CA TYR A 95 -6.83 4.41 -10.13
C TYR A 95 -8.15 5.12 -10.50
N TRP A 96 -8.07 6.37 -10.95
CA TRP A 96 -9.23 7.07 -11.51
C TRP A 96 -9.81 6.33 -12.71
N ASN A 97 -8.94 5.88 -13.61
CA ASN A 97 -9.34 5.12 -14.79
C ASN A 97 -9.98 3.77 -14.40
N LEU A 98 -9.44 3.10 -13.39
CA LEU A 98 -9.98 1.85 -12.87
C LEU A 98 -11.38 2.04 -12.29
N ALA A 99 -11.59 3.07 -11.46
CA ALA A 99 -12.89 3.38 -10.86
C ALA A 99 -13.92 3.75 -11.92
N GLU A 100 -13.54 4.56 -12.92
CA GLU A 100 -14.41 4.91 -14.03
C GLU A 100 -14.81 3.68 -14.86
N SER A 101 -13.87 2.79 -15.11
CA SER A 101 -14.16 1.52 -15.82
C SER A 101 -15.10 0.64 -15.02
N ASP A 102 -14.92 0.54 -13.70
CA ASP A 102 -15.82 -0.22 -12.83
C ASP A 102 -17.26 0.34 -12.86
N ALA A 103 -17.40 1.65 -12.77
CA ALA A 103 -18.72 2.29 -12.83
C ALA A 103 -19.45 1.99 -14.15
N LYS A 104 -18.73 1.99 -15.26
CA LYS A 104 -19.28 1.67 -16.58
C LYS A 104 -19.67 0.21 -16.75
N ARG A 105 -18.93 -0.69 -16.12
CA ARG A 105 -19.10 -2.15 -16.28
C ARG A 105 -19.88 -2.82 -15.15
N GLY A 106 -20.18 -2.09 -14.06
CA GLY A 106 -20.77 -2.66 -12.87
C GLY A 106 -19.82 -3.59 -12.11
N SER A 107 -18.51 -3.45 -12.31
CA SER A 107 -17.47 -4.21 -11.61
C SER A 107 -16.97 -3.48 -10.35
N GLN A 108 -16.14 -4.13 -9.55
CA GLN A 108 -15.65 -3.64 -8.27
C GLN A 108 -14.13 -3.83 -8.10
N ALA A 109 -13.38 -3.84 -9.17
CA ALA A 109 -11.92 -4.03 -9.13
C ALA A 109 -11.23 -2.93 -8.31
N SER A 110 -11.71 -1.68 -8.40
CA SER A 110 -11.20 -0.56 -7.63
C SER A 110 -11.42 -0.73 -6.11
N ARG A 111 -12.58 -1.25 -5.70
CA ARG A 111 -12.83 -1.58 -4.28
C ARG A 111 -11.97 -2.74 -3.80
N THR A 112 -11.80 -3.75 -4.63
CA THR A 112 -10.90 -4.87 -4.34
C THR A 112 -9.47 -4.40 -4.19
N PHE A 113 -9.04 -3.46 -5.02
CA PHE A 113 -7.72 -2.84 -4.93
C PHE A 113 -7.50 -2.17 -3.55
N ILE A 114 -8.47 -1.41 -3.04
CA ILE A 114 -8.37 -0.79 -1.70
C ILE A 114 -8.08 -1.85 -0.63
N ARG A 115 -8.77 -2.97 -0.66
CA ARG A 115 -8.58 -4.06 0.32
C ARG A 115 -7.18 -4.66 0.23
N MET A 116 -6.72 -4.94 -0.98
CA MET A 116 -5.38 -5.49 -1.23
C MET A 116 -4.30 -4.49 -0.83
N PHE A 117 -4.47 -3.24 -1.20
CA PHE A 117 -3.56 -2.13 -0.87
C PHE A 117 -3.45 -1.93 0.65
N THR A 118 -4.57 -1.93 1.37
CA THR A 118 -4.58 -1.86 2.82
C THR A 118 -3.77 -3.00 3.45
N ASN A 119 -3.96 -4.23 2.99
CA ASN A 119 -3.20 -5.39 3.47
C ASN A 119 -1.70 -5.26 3.21
N ILE A 120 -1.32 -4.76 2.04
CA ILE A 120 0.10 -4.55 1.69
C ILE A 120 0.71 -3.48 2.60
N LEU A 121 0.04 -2.34 2.78
CA LEU A 121 0.56 -1.27 3.63
C LEU A 121 0.66 -1.70 5.10
N LEU A 122 -0.31 -2.44 5.62
CA LEU A 122 -0.23 -3.00 6.98
C LEU A 122 0.97 -3.93 7.14
N TYR A 123 1.25 -4.77 6.15
CA TYR A 123 2.43 -5.62 6.18
C TYR A 123 3.72 -4.81 6.16
N LEU A 124 3.81 -3.81 5.28
CA LEU A 124 4.97 -2.93 5.18
C LEU A 124 5.20 -2.12 6.46
N ALA A 125 4.15 -1.67 7.11
CA ALA A 125 4.24 -0.95 8.37
C ALA A 125 4.72 -1.84 9.53
N ALA A 126 4.28 -3.09 9.56
CA ALA A 126 4.59 -4.03 10.64
C ALA A 126 5.94 -4.74 10.49
N VAL A 127 6.77 -4.38 9.52
CA VAL A 127 8.05 -5.04 9.25
C VAL A 127 9.05 -4.92 10.41
N ASP A 128 8.96 -3.86 11.20
CA ASP A 128 9.76 -3.62 12.39
C ASP A 128 9.08 -4.09 13.69
N ASP A 129 8.09 -4.96 13.57
CA ASP A 129 7.25 -5.53 14.64
C ASP A 129 6.32 -4.52 15.34
N ASP A 130 6.27 -3.29 14.86
CA ASP A 130 5.44 -2.21 15.42
C ASP A 130 4.60 -1.55 14.33
N LEU A 131 3.33 -1.31 14.63
CA LEU A 131 2.48 -0.41 13.87
C LEU A 131 2.16 0.81 14.72
N SER A 132 2.74 1.95 14.36
CA SER A 132 2.47 3.21 15.06
C SER A 132 1.11 3.80 14.68
N LEU A 133 0.59 4.66 15.55
CA LEU A 133 -0.64 5.40 15.25
C LEU A 133 -0.49 6.26 13.99
N ALA A 134 0.65 6.93 13.82
CA ALA A 134 0.92 7.77 12.65
C ALA A 134 0.91 6.97 11.34
N GLU A 135 1.45 5.74 11.34
CA GLU A 135 1.39 4.84 10.19
C GLU A 135 -0.04 4.38 9.90
N ALA A 136 -0.80 4.02 10.94
CA ALA A 136 -2.20 3.64 10.78
C ALA A 136 -3.07 4.79 10.25
N GLU A 137 -2.83 6.01 10.71
CA GLU A 137 -3.50 7.21 10.20
C GLU A 137 -3.16 7.48 8.73
N TYR A 138 -1.90 7.28 8.34
CA TYR A 138 -1.50 7.40 6.94
C TYR A 138 -2.23 6.38 6.04
N ILE A 139 -2.29 5.12 6.46
CA ILE A 139 -3.01 4.08 5.70
C ILE A 139 -4.50 4.44 5.58
N THR A 140 -5.10 4.93 6.66
CA THR A 140 -6.50 5.37 6.66
C THR A 140 -6.71 6.56 5.69
N GLU A 141 -5.81 7.53 5.69
CA GLU A 141 -5.84 8.65 4.74
C GLU A 141 -5.80 8.16 3.28
N CYS A 142 -4.90 7.22 2.97
CA CYS A 142 -4.80 6.63 1.64
C CYS A 142 -6.10 5.95 1.23
N THR A 143 -6.64 5.10 2.08
CA THR A 143 -7.85 4.32 1.78
C THR A 143 -9.08 5.21 1.68
N ASP A 144 -9.19 6.25 2.49
CA ASP A 144 -10.28 7.22 2.42
C ASP A 144 -10.27 7.99 1.10
N LYS A 145 -9.10 8.43 0.64
CA LYS A 145 -8.95 9.13 -0.65
C LYS A 145 -9.30 8.22 -1.82
N LEU A 146 -8.86 6.97 -1.81
CA LEU A 146 -9.21 5.98 -2.84
C LEU A 146 -10.72 5.66 -2.82
N SER A 147 -11.29 5.49 -1.64
CA SER A 147 -12.73 5.25 -1.47
C SER A 147 -13.58 6.42 -1.97
N ALA A 148 -13.14 7.65 -1.73
CA ALA A 148 -13.81 8.86 -2.24
C ALA A 148 -13.85 8.88 -3.78
N ILE A 149 -12.80 8.42 -4.45
CA ILE A 149 -12.79 8.29 -5.91
C ILE A 149 -13.82 7.26 -6.38
N CYS A 150 -13.91 6.11 -5.71
CA CYS A 150 -14.93 5.10 -6.02
C CYS A 150 -16.34 5.66 -5.86
N ASP A 151 -16.59 6.40 -4.78
CA ASP A 151 -17.90 7.01 -4.50
C ASP A 151 -18.24 8.08 -5.56
N ALA A 152 -17.29 8.95 -5.89
CA ALA A 152 -17.45 9.98 -6.90
C ALA A 152 -17.69 9.41 -8.32
N SER A 153 -17.10 8.25 -8.61
CA SER A 153 -17.27 7.55 -9.89
C SER A 153 -18.54 6.71 -9.97
N GLY A 154 -19.23 6.49 -8.84
CA GLY A 154 -20.44 5.67 -8.78
C GLY A 154 -20.18 4.16 -8.69
N VAL A 155 -19.04 3.75 -8.19
CA VAL A 155 -18.71 2.33 -7.97
C VAL A 155 -19.50 1.79 -6.77
N GLY A 156 -20.19 0.66 -6.93
CA GLY A 156 -20.95 0.02 -5.87
C GLY A 156 -20.10 -0.33 -4.65
N LYS A 157 -20.70 -0.37 -3.46
CA LYS A 157 -20.02 -0.74 -2.22
C LYS A 157 -19.69 -2.22 -2.22
N ALA A 158 -18.46 -2.56 -1.81
CA ALA A 158 -17.98 -3.92 -1.56
C ALA A 158 -17.78 -4.15 -0.07
N LYS A 159 -17.28 -5.33 0.30
CA LYS A 159 -16.80 -5.58 1.68
C LYS A 159 -15.82 -4.49 2.09
N GLU A 160 -15.96 -4.00 3.31
CA GLU A 160 -15.06 -3.01 3.88
C GLU A 160 -13.62 -3.54 3.95
N ALA A 161 -12.67 -2.66 3.71
CA ALA A 161 -11.27 -2.93 3.96
C ALA A 161 -11.01 -3.04 5.47
N LEU A 162 -9.89 -3.65 5.84
CA LEU A 162 -9.47 -3.67 7.24
C LEU A 162 -9.28 -2.24 7.75
N ASN A 163 -9.67 -1.98 8.99
CA ASN A 163 -9.39 -0.70 9.62
C ASN A 163 -7.97 -0.72 10.21
N PRO A 164 -7.03 0.09 9.70
CA PRO A 164 -5.65 0.08 10.18
C PRO A 164 -5.52 0.41 11.68
N LEU A 165 -6.43 1.20 12.23
CA LEU A 165 -6.42 1.58 13.65
C LEU A 165 -6.62 0.39 14.60
N ASP A 166 -7.26 -0.69 14.13
CA ASP A 166 -7.47 -1.90 14.92
C ASP A 166 -6.17 -2.69 15.15
N PHE A 167 -5.11 -2.38 14.40
CA PHE A 167 -3.82 -3.09 14.42
C PHE A 167 -2.68 -2.30 15.06
N VAL A 168 -2.94 -1.12 15.61
CA VAL A 168 -1.92 -0.31 16.29
C VAL A 168 -1.35 -1.07 17.49
N THR A 169 -0.03 -1.24 17.50
CA THR A 169 0.70 -2.03 18.50
C THR A 169 1.51 -1.19 19.47
N THR A 170 1.88 0.03 19.06
CA THR A 170 2.64 0.95 19.91
C THR A 170 1.72 1.83 20.73
N ALA A 171 1.92 1.80 22.06
CA ALA A 171 1.29 2.80 22.93
C ALA A 171 1.82 4.19 22.58
N GLU A 172 0.93 5.19 22.55
CA GLU A 172 1.37 6.58 22.37
C GLU A 172 2.36 6.96 23.47
N PRO A 173 3.43 7.76 23.12
CA PRO A 173 4.31 8.31 24.13
C PRO A 173 3.49 9.21 25.06
N GLY A 174 3.25 8.77 26.28
CA GLY A 174 2.44 9.50 27.27
C GLY A 174 1.42 8.68 28.01
N PHE A 175 1.07 7.50 27.50
CA PHE A 175 0.29 6.51 28.23
C PHE A 175 1.20 5.49 28.91
N LYS A 176 1.76 5.89 30.03
CA LYS A 176 2.35 4.98 31.00
C LYS A 176 1.66 5.18 32.34
#